data_0a971123df21197d91f6643594462ce1
#
_entry.id   0a971123df21197d91f6643594462ce1
#
_cell.length_a   1.000
_cell.length_b   1.000
_cell.length_c   1.000
_cell.angle_alpha   90.00
_cell.angle_beta   90.00
_cell.angle_gamma   90.00
#
_symmetry.space_group_name_H-M   'P 1'
#
loop_
_entity.id
_entity.type
_entity.pdbx_description
1 polymer ?
#
loop_
_entity_poly.entity_id
_entity_poly.type
_entity_poly.pdbx_seq_one_letter_code
_entity_poly.pdbx_strand_id
1 'polypeptide(L)'
;MCVFSLCLLLNACAGSLPAVDSGMAAPAAWQYAERDAAQASNQRWWTQFGSPQLNRLIEQARRDSFDVAAAVARVRQAQAKAVIAGAPLLPEVKFNLSTSHEKLLRGQGGPNLDVTQSDDVANSFGANLSASYEVDFWGGRAAARDSALHGLRASASDQATVELTLLGNVADRYAQTLAARQREQIAALNLANARTVLELVQTRYDAGSATALELAQQQSLVASQQRQVPLIQQLAEESRITLAALLGQPVQALDLGTEPFQALTWPSIGAGVPSQLLSRRPDLAKAEADLAAAQADVRVARAAMLPGVTLGATLGSDAGRALEILRSPYYSLTADLVAPIFNNGRLNAERDKARARQDELLQTYRGAIISGFADVEKALSNITRLDQQRQWQTQELQAAQSAMRIAESRYQAGAEDWLSVLETQRTLYAAQDLNVQLRLSRLQASIALYKALGGGWEADIR
;
A
#
# COMPACT_ATOMS: atom_id res chain seq x y z
N MET A 1 38.14 -44.19 17.63
CA MET A 1 37.47 -43.36 18.66
C MET A 1 37.82 -41.86 18.61
N CYS A 2 38.45 -41.32 17.56
CA CYS A 2 38.81 -39.88 17.46
C CYS A 2 37.92 -39.05 16.51
N VAL A 3 36.97 -39.63 15.78
CA VAL A 3 36.13 -38.90 14.81
C VAL A 3 34.86 -38.32 15.46
N PHE A 4 34.41 -38.86 16.59
CA PHE A 4 33.18 -38.43 17.28
C PHE A 4 33.33 -37.18 18.13
N SER A 5 34.57 -36.77 18.48
CA SER A 5 34.84 -35.63 19.41
C SER A 5 34.94 -34.28 18.65
N LEU A 6 35.06 -34.28 17.30
CA LEU A 6 35.21 -33.05 16.52
C LEU A 6 33.86 -32.41 16.11
N CYS A 7 32.76 -33.18 16.15
CA CYS A 7 31.43 -32.71 15.78
C CYS A 7 30.72 -31.84 16.84
N LEU A 8 31.22 -31.82 18.10
CA LEU A 8 30.59 -31.12 19.21
C LEU A 8 31.01 -29.64 19.37
N LEU A 9 32.05 -29.20 18.66
CA LEU A 9 32.55 -27.82 18.76
C LEU A 9 32.03 -26.86 17.69
N LEU A 10 31.21 -27.33 16.73
CA LEU A 10 30.71 -26.52 15.59
C LEU A 10 29.31 -25.87 15.80
N ASN A 11 28.67 -26.13 16.94
CA ASN A 11 27.32 -25.57 17.19
C ASN A 11 27.31 -24.19 17.86
N ALA A 12 28.42 -23.48 17.99
CA ALA A 12 28.52 -22.26 18.80
C ALA A 12 28.39 -20.92 18.04
N CYS A 13 28.11 -20.90 16.73
CA CYS A 13 28.10 -19.66 15.96
C CYS A 13 26.79 -19.35 15.23
N ALA A 14 25.69 -20.04 15.51
CA ALA A 14 24.34 -19.63 15.02
C ALA A 14 23.73 -18.63 15.98
N GLY A 15 24.42 -17.52 16.22
CA GLY A 15 23.86 -16.38 16.94
C GLY A 15 22.79 -15.72 16.03
N SER A 16 21.52 -15.71 16.48
CA SER A 16 20.50 -14.84 15.90
C SER A 16 21.06 -13.43 15.90
N LEU A 17 21.16 -12.81 14.71
CA LEU A 17 21.49 -11.39 14.64
C LEU A 17 20.43 -10.61 15.42
N PRO A 18 20.82 -9.62 16.24
CA PRO A 18 19.85 -8.79 16.95
C PRO A 18 18.89 -8.15 15.92
N ALA A 19 17.66 -7.95 16.36
CA ALA A 19 16.67 -7.19 15.59
C ALA A 19 17.31 -5.86 15.14
N VAL A 20 17.01 -5.41 13.92
CA VAL A 20 17.62 -4.19 13.36
C VAL A 20 17.13 -3.02 14.19
N ASP A 21 17.99 -2.47 15.01
CA ASP A 21 17.75 -1.17 15.62
C ASP A 21 17.87 -0.09 14.53
N SER A 22 16.80 0.66 14.32
CA SER A 22 16.81 1.83 13.41
C SER A 22 17.79 2.92 13.92
N GLY A 23 18.17 2.89 15.20
CA GLY A 23 18.92 3.93 15.87
C GLY A 23 18.15 5.25 16.02
N MET A 24 16.83 5.23 15.84
CA MET A 24 15.98 6.42 15.92
C MET A 24 15.13 6.38 17.19
N ALA A 25 15.20 7.44 18.01
CA ALA A 25 14.34 7.59 19.17
C ALA A 25 12.99 8.20 18.73
N ALA A 26 11.88 7.60 19.18
CA ALA A 26 10.56 8.19 19.00
C ALA A 26 10.43 9.44 19.91
N PRO A 27 9.74 10.52 19.46
CA PRO A 27 9.39 11.65 20.31
C PRO A 27 8.60 11.18 21.54
N ALA A 28 8.75 11.90 22.66
CA ALA A 28 8.05 11.55 23.91
C ALA A 28 6.53 11.79 23.82
N ALA A 29 6.09 12.79 23.05
CA ALA A 29 4.70 13.16 22.85
C ALA A 29 4.50 13.84 21.51
N TRP A 30 3.25 13.86 21.00
CA TRP A 30 2.83 14.64 19.86
C TRP A 30 2.73 16.13 20.22
N GLN A 31 3.12 17.01 19.30
CA GLN A 31 3.07 18.47 19.51
C GLN A 31 1.63 19.01 19.50
N TYR A 32 0.75 18.42 18.68
CA TYR A 32 -0.61 18.92 18.45
C TYR A 32 -1.71 17.99 18.99
N ALA A 33 -1.38 16.98 19.81
CA ALA A 33 -2.38 16.10 20.40
C ALA A 33 -3.17 16.79 21.52
N GLU A 34 -4.48 16.57 21.54
CA GLU A 34 -5.31 16.85 22.73
C GLU A 34 -5.01 15.84 23.84
N ARG A 35 -4.82 16.32 25.07
CA ARG A 35 -4.33 15.49 26.20
C ARG A 35 -5.31 14.41 26.66
N ASP A 36 -6.61 14.54 26.37
CA ASP A 36 -7.68 13.69 26.91
C ASP A 36 -8.43 12.88 25.85
N ALA A 37 -7.93 12.79 24.61
CA ALA A 37 -8.62 12.05 23.57
C ALA A 37 -8.46 10.52 23.76
N ALA A 38 -9.57 9.78 23.71
CA ALA A 38 -9.60 8.32 23.84
C ALA A 38 -8.73 7.66 22.75
N GLN A 39 -7.99 6.62 23.15
CA GLN A 39 -7.07 5.93 22.26
C GLN A 39 -7.79 5.32 21.04
N ALA A 40 -7.37 5.67 19.83
CA ALA A 40 -7.92 5.12 18.60
C ALA A 40 -7.39 3.70 18.36
N SER A 41 -8.02 2.71 18.97
CA SER A 41 -7.79 1.29 18.67
C SER A 41 -9.10 0.67 18.19
N ASN A 42 -9.47 0.93 16.93
CA ASN A 42 -10.63 0.27 16.37
C ASN A 42 -10.35 -0.16 14.92
N GLN A 43 -10.29 -1.47 14.70
CA GLN A 43 -10.13 -2.06 13.35
C GLN A 43 -11.23 -1.62 12.37
N ARG A 44 -12.40 -1.17 12.88
CA ARG A 44 -13.52 -0.66 12.08
C ARG A 44 -13.72 0.84 12.31
N TRP A 45 -12.66 1.62 12.24
CA TRP A 45 -12.65 3.07 12.49
C TRP A 45 -13.72 3.84 11.70
N TRP A 46 -14.07 3.38 10.50
CA TRP A 46 -15.07 4.02 9.64
C TRP A 46 -16.49 4.00 10.21
N THR A 47 -16.80 3.08 11.12
CA THR A 47 -18.13 3.01 11.75
C THR A 47 -18.41 4.22 12.64
N GLN A 48 -17.37 4.89 13.11
CA GLN A 48 -17.48 6.07 13.97
C GLN A 48 -17.94 7.33 13.21
N PHE A 49 -17.93 7.29 11.86
CA PHE A 49 -18.50 8.38 11.05
C PHE A 49 -20.04 8.36 10.99
N GLY A 50 -20.69 7.40 11.61
CA GLY A 50 -22.15 7.36 11.80
C GLY A 50 -22.96 7.04 10.53
N SER A 51 -22.31 6.59 9.43
CA SER A 51 -22.98 6.31 8.15
C SER A 51 -23.10 4.82 7.89
N PRO A 52 -24.31 4.25 7.90
CA PRO A 52 -24.56 2.87 7.47
C PRO A 52 -24.20 2.64 5.99
N GLN A 53 -24.36 3.66 5.15
CA GLN A 53 -24.01 3.59 3.74
C GLN A 53 -22.50 3.48 3.55
N LEU A 54 -21.72 4.33 4.25
CA LEU A 54 -20.26 4.23 4.25
C LEU A 54 -19.80 2.85 4.68
N ASN A 55 -20.39 2.28 5.74
CA ASN A 55 -20.05 0.94 6.20
C ASN A 55 -20.25 -0.12 5.11
N ARG A 56 -21.37 -0.06 4.37
CA ARG A 56 -21.64 -1.00 3.26
C ARG A 56 -20.63 -0.84 2.13
N LEU A 57 -20.32 0.39 1.72
CA LEU A 57 -19.35 0.67 0.66
C LEU A 57 -17.94 0.19 1.02
N ILE A 58 -17.52 0.36 2.26
CA ILE A 58 -16.22 -0.12 2.74
C ILE A 58 -16.17 -1.66 2.75
N GLU A 59 -17.19 -2.35 3.24
CA GLU A 59 -17.22 -3.81 3.20
C GLU A 59 -17.29 -4.34 1.75
N GLN A 60 -17.95 -3.62 0.85
CA GLN A 60 -17.93 -3.93 -0.58
C GLN A 60 -16.51 -3.75 -1.16
N ALA A 61 -15.85 -2.62 -0.90
CA ALA A 61 -14.50 -2.35 -1.38
C ALA A 61 -13.50 -3.43 -0.91
N ARG A 62 -13.57 -3.85 0.35
CA ARG A 62 -12.72 -4.93 0.89
C ARG A 62 -12.88 -6.24 0.15
N ARG A 63 -14.10 -6.57 -0.25
CA ARG A 63 -14.42 -7.83 -0.93
C ARG A 63 -14.12 -7.81 -2.42
N ASP A 64 -14.43 -6.69 -3.08
CA ASP A 64 -14.54 -6.63 -4.55
C ASP A 64 -13.40 -5.83 -5.20
N SER A 65 -12.48 -5.21 -4.42
CA SER A 65 -11.37 -4.42 -4.97
C SER A 65 -10.32 -5.30 -5.67
N PHE A 66 -10.01 -4.95 -6.91
CA PHE A 66 -8.94 -5.59 -7.68
C PHE A 66 -7.55 -5.32 -7.11
N ASP A 67 -7.32 -4.17 -6.47
CA ASP A 67 -6.03 -3.84 -5.86
C ASP A 67 -5.75 -4.74 -4.65
N VAL A 68 -6.76 -4.98 -3.80
CA VAL A 68 -6.66 -5.91 -2.67
C VAL A 68 -6.47 -7.33 -3.18
N ALA A 69 -7.24 -7.76 -4.20
CA ALA A 69 -7.09 -9.09 -4.79
C ALA A 69 -5.67 -9.29 -5.37
N ALA A 70 -5.12 -8.29 -6.04
CA ALA A 70 -3.75 -8.31 -6.54
C ALA A 70 -2.72 -8.38 -5.40
N ALA A 71 -2.94 -7.66 -4.29
CA ALA A 71 -2.07 -7.73 -3.12
C ALA A 71 -2.10 -9.12 -2.47
N VAL A 72 -3.27 -9.75 -2.33
CA VAL A 72 -3.41 -11.14 -1.86
C VAL A 72 -2.66 -12.11 -2.77
N ALA A 73 -2.72 -11.93 -4.10
CA ALA A 73 -1.97 -12.75 -5.04
C ALA A 73 -0.45 -12.59 -4.87
N ARG A 74 0.04 -11.38 -4.57
CA ARG A 74 1.46 -11.13 -4.25
C ARG A 74 1.90 -11.86 -2.97
N VAL A 75 1.06 -11.91 -1.94
CA VAL A 75 1.35 -12.69 -0.73
C VAL A 75 1.50 -14.20 -1.06
N ARG A 76 0.59 -14.76 -1.88
CA ARG A 76 0.71 -16.16 -2.35
C ARG A 76 1.98 -16.40 -3.15
N GLN A 77 2.39 -15.45 -3.99
CA GLN A 77 3.68 -15.55 -4.71
C GLN A 77 4.86 -15.54 -3.74
N ALA A 78 4.85 -14.66 -2.74
CA ALA A 78 5.90 -14.59 -1.72
C ALA A 78 5.94 -15.88 -0.87
N GLN A 79 4.79 -16.47 -0.55
CA GLN A 79 4.70 -17.76 0.13
C GLN A 79 5.34 -18.89 -0.71
N ALA A 80 5.03 -18.95 -1.99
CA ALA A 80 5.63 -19.92 -2.90
C ALA A 80 7.15 -19.70 -3.02
N LYS A 81 7.62 -18.44 -3.07
CA LYS A 81 9.06 -18.11 -3.06
C LYS A 81 9.75 -18.60 -1.78
N ALA A 82 9.11 -18.49 -0.62
CA ALA A 82 9.67 -19.00 0.65
C ALA A 82 9.80 -20.53 0.64
N VAL A 83 8.83 -21.25 0.07
CA VAL A 83 8.92 -22.72 -0.13
C VAL A 83 10.07 -23.06 -1.09
N ILE A 84 10.16 -22.38 -2.23
CA ILE A 84 11.24 -22.59 -3.21
C ILE A 84 12.62 -22.33 -2.58
N ALA A 85 12.76 -21.24 -1.82
CA ALA A 85 14.03 -20.91 -1.15
C ALA A 85 14.40 -21.92 -0.04
N GLY A 86 13.41 -22.56 0.59
CA GLY A 86 13.62 -23.60 1.60
C GLY A 86 13.91 -24.98 1.02
N ALA A 87 13.52 -25.25 -0.23
CA ALA A 87 13.69 -26.56 -0.87
C ALA A 87 15.15 -27.07 -0.85
N PRO A 88 16.21 -26.25 -1.12
CA PRO A 88 17.59 -26.68 -1.09
C PRO A 88 18.13 -27.08 0.30
N LEU A 89 17.35 -26.92 1.38
CA LEU A 89 17.69 -27.44 2.70
C LEU A 89 17.44 -28.94 2.85
N LEU A 90 16.80 -29.55 1.85
CA LEU A 90 16.53 -30.98 1.80
C LEU A 90 17.17 -31.58 0.55
N PRO A 91 17.48 -32.91 0.56
CA PRO A 91 17.99 -33.58 -0.63
C PRO A 91 17.02 -33.50 -1.80
N GLU A 92 17.55 -33.22 -3.00
CA GLU A 92 16.80 -33.34 -4.25
C GLU A 92 16.97 -34.76 -4.81
N VAL A 93 15.85 -35.38 -5.15
CA VAL A 93 15.85 -36.73 -5.76
C VAL A 93 15.34 -36.63 -7.20
N LYS A 94 16.14 -37.16 -8.12
CA LYS A 94 15.82 -37.19 -9.58
C LYS A 94 15.87 -38.60 -10.12
N PHE A 95 14.90 -38.94 -10.95
CA PHE A 95 14.96 -40.10 -11.80
C PHE A 95 15.34 -39.68 -13.23
N ASN A 96 16.35 -40.33 -13.79
CA ASN A 96 16.83 -40.06 -15.13
C ASN A 96 16.84 -41.36 -15.97
N LEU A 97 16.29 -41.27 -17.17
CA LEU A 97 16.38 -42.28 -18.19
C LEU A 97 17.12 -41.71 -19.39
N SER A 98 18.22 -42.30 -19.77
CA SER A 98 19.08 -41.81 -20.85
C SER A 98 19.32 -42.88 -21.88
N THR A 99 19.45 -42.47 -23.14
CA THR A 99 19.95 -43.29 -24.23
C THR A 99 20.93 -42.46 -25.05
N SER A 100 22.07 -43.01 -25.37
CA SER A 100 22.99 -42.43 -26.31
C SER A 100 23.38 -43.41 -27.41
N HIS A 101 23.58 -42.87 -28.60
CA HIS A 101 24.09 -43.59 -29.76
C HIS A 101 25.27 -42.75 -30.27
N GLU A 102 26.47 -43.26 -30.10
CA GLU A 102 27.70 -42.60 -30.50
C GLU A 102 28.34 -43.38 -31.65
N LYS A 103 28.70 -42.71 -32.73
CA LYS A 103 29.46 -43.29 -33.85
C LYS A 103 30.71 -42.47 -34.10
N LEU A 104 31.86 -43.15 -34.13
CA LEU A 104 33.11 -42.50 -34.46
C LEU A 104 33.16 -42.22 -35.97
N LEU A 105 33.28 -40.94 -36.36
CA LEU A 105 33.39 -40.57 -37.77
C LEU A 105 34.84 -40.52 -38.25
N ARG A 106 35.80 -40.16 -37.39
CA ARG A 106 37.26 -40.17 -37.64
C ARG A 106 38.03 -40.09 -36.32
N GLY A 107 39.21 -40.67 -36.26
CA GLY A 107 40.14 -40.57 -35.12
C GLY A 107 40.24 -41.86 -34.30
N GLN A 108 40.88 -41.78 -33.13
CA GLN A 108 41.19 -42.94 -32.27
C GLN A 108 40.20 -43.17 -31.13
N GLY A 109 39.02 -42.62 -31.21
CA GLY A 109 37.97 -42.80 -30.17
C GLY A 109 38.12 -41.94 -28.93
N GLY A 110 37.11 -41.99 -28.04
CA GLY A 110 37.04 -41.33 -26.75
C GLY A 110 36.81 -42.35 -25.62
N PRO A 111 36.54 -41.90 -24.36
CA PRO A 111 36.44 -42.80 -23.21
C PRO A 111 35.41 -43.91 -23.32
N ASN A 112 34.39 -43.76 -24.18
CA ASN A 112 33.30 -44.75 -24.40
C ASN A 112 33.38 -45.50 -25.71
N LEU A 113 34.37 -45.18 -26.59
CA LEU A 113 34.62 -45.80 -27.89
C LEU A 113 36.04 -46.36 -27.91
N ASP A 114 36.17 -47.68 -27.71
CA ASP A 114 37.44 -48.37 -27.75
C ASP A 114 37.68 -48.93 -29.16
N VAL A 115 38.65 -48.35 -29.91
CA VAL A 115 39.00 -48.73 -31.29
C VAL A 115 39.77 -50.02 -31.38
N THR A 116 40.11 -50.69 -30.28
CA THR A 116 40.76 -52.00 -30.30
C THR A 116 39.74 -53.14 -30.51
N GLN A 117 38.45 -52.90 -30.42
CA GLN A 117 37.37 -53.77 -30.76
C GLN A 117 36.59 -53.14 -31.91
N SER A 118 36.30 -53.93 -32.96
CA SER A 118 35.86 -53.58 -34.30
C SER A 118 34.49 -52.85 -34.41
N ASP A 119 33.99 -52.15 -33.40
CA ASP A 119 32.70 -51.48 -33.43
C ASP A 119 32.89 -49.92 -33.27
N ASP A 120 32.77 -49.21 -34.39
CA ASP A 120 32.74 -47.76 -34.49
C ASP A 120 31.48 -47.14 -33.82
N VAL A 121 30.63 -47.93 -33.18
CA VAL A 121 29.33 -47.54 -32.65
C VAL A 121 29.19 -48.00 -31.18
N ALA A 122 28.92 -47.07 -30.29
CA ALA A 122 28.54 -47.33 -28.91
C ALA A 122 27.07 -46.93 -28.65
N ASN A 123 26.27 -47.88 -28.20
CA ASN A 123 24.93 -47.62 -27.67
C ASN A 123 24.99 -47.69 -26.14
N SER A 124 24.35 -46.77 -25.49
CA SER A 124 24.18 -46.81 -24.05
C SER A 124 22.73 -46.53 -23.66
N PHE A 125 22.22 -47.33 -22.78
CA PHE A 125 20.89 -47.19 -22.16
C PHE A 125 21.10 -47.18 -20.68
N GLY A 126 20.73 -46.04 -20.02
CA GLY A 126 20.90 -45.84 -18.60
C GLY A 126 19.60 -45.48 -17.89
N ALA A 127 19.37 -46.04 -16.73
CA ALA A 127 18.33 -45.62 -15.81
C ALA A 127 18.93 -45.41 -14.42
N ASN A 128 18.76 -44.22 -13.85
CA ASN A 128 19.28 -43.96 -12.53
C ASN A 128 18.33 -43.10 -11.66
N LEU A 129 18.38 -43.36 -10.36
CA LEU A 129 17.81 -42.55 -9.32
C LEU A 129 18.96 -41.87 -8.57
N SER A 130 19.02 -40.56 -8.62
CA SER A 130 20.07 -39.76 -7.98
C SER A 130 19.50 -38.88 -6.88
N ALA A 131 20.17 -38.81 -5.74
CA ALA A 131 19.92 -37.87 -4.66
C ALA A 131 21.13 -36.97 -4.53
N SER A 132 20.91 -35.65 -4.44
CA SER A 132 21.95 -34.63 -4.23
C SER A 132 21.56 -33.72 -3.08
N TYR A 133 22.51 -33.44 -2.17
CA TYR A 133 22.34 -32.58 -1.02
C TYR A 133 23.57 -31.73 -0.77
N GLU A 134 23.41 -30.41 -0.79
CA GLU A 134 24.44 -29.47 -0.37
C GLU A 134 24.32 -29.18 1.12
N VAL A 135 25.34 -29.55 1.89
CA VAL A 135 25.35 -29.38 3.35
C VAL A 135 25.54 -27.92 3.71
N ASP A 136 24.56 -27.32 4.39
CA ASP A 136 24.54 -25.89 4.73
C ASP A 136 25.39 -25.57 5.97
N PHE A 137 26.73 -25.87 5.95
CA PHE A 137 27.65 -25.62 7.06
C PHE A 137 27.70 -24.13 7.45
N TRP A 138 27.56 -23.23 6.48
CA TRP A 138 27.73 -21.80 6.65
C TRP A 138 26.42 -21.04 6.82
N GLY A 139 25.31 -21.75 6.78
CA GLY A 139 23.97 -21.16 6.90
C GLY A 139 23.53 -20.35 5.70
N GLY A 140 24.14 -20.54 4.54
CA GLY A 140 23.81 -19.80 3.32
C GLY A 140 22.42 -20.15 2.78
N ARG A 141 22.07 -21.44 2.77
CA ARG A 141 20.75 -21.92 2.35
C ARG A 141 19.66 -21.54 3.35
N ALA A 142 19.97 -21.68 4.65
CA ALA A 142 19.08 -21.24 5.73
C ALA A 142 18.84 -19.71 5.64
N ALA A 143 19.87 -18.91 5.40
CA ALA A 143 19.76 -17.47 5.23
C ALA A 143 18.93 -17.08 3.99
N ALA A 144 19.04 -17.82 2.90
CA ALA A 144 18.22 -17.59 1.69
C ALA A 144 16.72 -17.85 1.98
N ARG A 145 16.41 -18.92 2.72
CA ARG A 145 15.04 -19.17 3.20
C ARG A 145 14.56 -18.06 4.14
N ASP A 146 15.39 -17.62 5.08
CA ASP A 146 15.04 -16.54 6.00
C ASP A 146 14.77 -15.23 5.27
N SER A 147 15.58 -14.89 4.25
CA SER A 147 15.34 -13.73 3.38
C SER A 147 13.96 -13.83 2.70
N ALA A 148 13.62 -14.99 2.14
CA ALA A 148 12.33 -15.21 1.51
C ALA A 148 11.16 -15.16 2.51
N LEU A 149 11.31 -15.63 3.75
CA LEU A 149 10.32 -15.53 4.82
C LEU A 149 10.09 -14.07 5.26
N HIS A 150 11.15 -13.26 5.36
CA HIS A 150 11.04 -11.83 5.60
C HIS A 150 10.37 -11.13 4.41
N GLY A 151 10.65 -11.52 3.18
CA GLY A 151 9.94 -11.05 1.98
C GLY A 151 8.44 -11.40 1.99
N LEU A 152 8.07 -12.56 2.55
CA LEU A 152 6.66 -12.91 2.77
C LEU A 152 6.00 -11.98 3.80
N ARG A 153 6.68 -11.70 4.92
CA ARG A 153 6.19 -10.74 5.92
C ARG A 153 6.03 -9.34 5.33
N ALA A 154 7.01 -8.88 4.55
CA ALA A 154 6.93 -7.61 3.84
C ALA A 154 5.72 -7.55 2.90
N SER A 155 5.45 -8.62 2.15
CA SER A 155 4.30 -8.72 1.25
C SER A 155 2.96 -8.72 1.99
N ALA A 156 2.87 -9.37 3.15
CA ALA A 156 1.67 -9.34 4.00
C ALA A 156 1.40 -7.93 4.58
N SER A 157 2.45 -7.24 5.02
CA SER A 157 2.35 -5.86 5.48
C SER A 157 1.98 -4.89 4.34
N ASP A 158 2.50 -5.13 3.13
CA ASP A 158 2.11 -4.37 1.92
C ASP A 158 0.62 -4.55 1.61
N GLN A 159 0.09 -5.78 1.71
CA GLN A 159 -1.34 -6.04 1.57
C GLN A 159 -2.18 -5.22 2.56
N ALA A 160 -1.79 -5.18 3.83
CA ALA A 160 -2.47 -4.39 4.85
C ALA A 160 -2.41 -2.88 4.54
N THR A 161 -1.28 -2.39 4.01
CA THR A 161 -1.11 -1.00 3.57
C THR A 161 -2.05 -0.65 2.40
N VAL A 162 -2.17 -1.55 1.42
CA VAL A 162 -3.08 -1.40 0.28
C VAL A 162 -4.53 -1.35 0.77
N GLU A 163 -4.93 -2.27 1.66
CA GLU A 163 -6.27 -2.29 2.24
C GLU A 163 -6.56 -1.01 3.01
N LEU A 164 -5.71 -0.59 3.93
CA LEU A 164 -5.88 0.65 4.70
C LEU A 164 -6.03 1.88 3.80
N THR A 165 -5.21 1.94 2.74
CA THR A 165 -5.26 3.04 1.77
C THR A 165 -6.58 3.04 0.99
N LEU A 166 -7.04 1.87 0.55
CA LEU A 166 -8.33 1.72 -0.12
C LEU A 166 -9.48 2.21 0.76
N LEU A 167 -9.55 1.74 2.01
CA LEU A 167 -10.62 2.11 2.95
C LEU A 167 -10.65 3.62 3.21
N GLY A 168 -9.47 4.23 3.40
CA GLY A 168 -9.36 5.67 3.54
C GLY A 168 -9.80 6.43 2.29
N ASN A 169 -9.44 5.96 1.10
CA ASN A 169 -9.84 6.58 -0.15
C ASN A 169 -11.34 6.44 -0.41
N VAL A 170 -11.96 5.29 -0.08
CA VAL A 170 -13.42 5.09 -0.19
C VAL A 170 -14.16 6.06 0.75
N ALA A 171 -13.73 6.19 2.00
CA ALA A 171 -14.33 7.11 2.96
C ALA A 171 -14.20 8.57 2.50
N ASP A 172 -13.02 8.97 2.01
CA ASP A 172 -12.75 10.30 1.50
C ASP A 172 -13.62 10.64 0.27
N ARG A 173 -13.67 9.76 -0.74
CA ARG A 173 -14.47 9.95 -1.94
C ARG A 173 -15.98 9.95 -1.66
N TYR A 174 -16.43 9.13 -0.72
CA TYR A 174 -17.81 9.14 -0.27
C TYR A 174 -18.17 10.50 0.36
N ALA A 175 -17.36 10.99 1.29
CA ALA A 175 -17.57 12.30 1.91
C ALA A 175 -17.55 13.44 0.88
N GLN A 176 -16.62 13.41 -0.10
CA GLN A 176 -16.58 14.37 -1.21
C GLN A 176 -17.86 14.34 -2.06
N THR A 177 -18.37 13.14 -2.38
CA THR A 177 -19.60 12.99 -3.16
C THR A 177 -20.80 13.57 -2.45
N LEU A 178 -20.95 13.33 -1.15
CA LEU A 178 -22.04 13.90 -0.35
C LEU A 178 -21.90 15.42 -0.20
N ALA A 179 -20.69 15.92 0.02
CA ALA A 179 -20.42 17.36 0.09
C ALA A 179 -20.73 18.06 -1.24
N ALA A 180 -20.36 17.45 -2.38
CA ALA A 180 -20.65 18.00 -3.68
C ALA A 180 -22.17 18.04 -3.97
N ARG A 181 -22.91 16.98 -3.60
CA ARG A 181 -24.40 16.99 -3.69
C ARG A 181 -25.01 18.13 -2.86
N GLN A 182 -24.52 18.36 -1.65
CA GLN A 182 -25.00 19.47 -0.82
C GLN A 182 -24.66 20.82 -1.45
N ARG A 183 -23.45 21.01 -1.97
CA ARG A 183 -23.05 22.22 -2.66
C ARG A 183 -23.90 22.46 -3.91
N GLU A 184 -24.26 21.43 -4.67
CA GLU A 184 -25.17 21.51 -5.81
C GLU A 184 -26.56 22.02 -5.38
N GLN A 185 -27.13 21.49 -4.29
CA GLN A 185 -28.39 21.98 -3.73
C GLN A 185 -28.32 23.46 -3.35
N ILE A 186 -27.24 23.87 -2.66
CA ILE A 186 -26.99 25.28 -2.29
C ILE A 186 -26.86 26.15 -3.55
N ALA A 187 -26.10 25.73 -4.55
CA ALA A 187 -25.93 26.49 -5.78
C ALA A 187 -27.24 26.65 -6.56
N ALA A 188 -28.06 25.61 -6.61
CA ALA A 188 -29.39 25.68 -7.23
C ALA A 188 -30.32 26.66 -6.51
N LEU A 189 -30.33 26.66 -5.16
CA LEU A 189 -31.09 27.63 -4.35
C LEU A 189 -30.57 29.05 -4.55
N ASN A 190 -29.26 29.25 -4.58
CA ASN A 190 -28.64 30.56 -4.79
C ASN A 190 -28.96 31.11 -6.20
N LEU A 191 -28.97 30.24 -7.21
CA LEU A 191 -29.39 30.63 -8.56
C LEU A 191 -30.88 31.03 -8.61
N ALA A 192 -31.76 30.28 -7.94
CA ALA A 192 -33.17 30.59 -7.84
C ALA A 192 -33.38 31.97 -7.18
N ASN A 193 -32.73 32.18 -6.03
CA ASN A 193 -32.79 33.47 -5.31
C ASN A 193 -32.26 34.64 -6.17
N ALA A 194 -31.12 34.45 -6.85
CA ALA A 194 -30.56 35.47 -7.72
C ALA A 194 -31.48 35.82 -8.88
N ARG A 195 -32.24 34.87 -9.44
CA ARG A 195 -33.25 35.09 -10.49
C ARG A 195 -34.45 35.88 -9.96
N THR A 196 -34.98 35.52 -8.78
CA THR A 196 -36.09 36.27 -8.15
C THR A 196 -35.70 37.74 -7.93
N VAL A 197 -34.47 37.99 -7.46
CA VAL A 197 -33.99 39.37 -7.33
C VAL A 197 -33.81 40.05 -8.69
N LEU A 198 -33.36 39.32 -9.73
CA LEU A 198 -33.28 39.87 -11.09
C LEU A 198 -34.66 40.33 -11.61
N GLU A 199 -35.70 39.51 -11.39
CA GLU A 199 -37.08 39.87 -11.76
C GLU A 199 -37.56 41.16 -11.06
N LEU A 200 -37.23 41.32 -9.78
CA LEU A 200 -37.53 42.54 -9.03
C LEU A 200 -36.79 43.76 -9.61
N VAL A 201 -35.49 43.64 -9.89
CA VAL A 201 -34.69 44.73 -10.48
C VAL A 201 -35.15 45.06 -11.88
N GLN A 202 -35.51 44.08 -12.70
CA GLN A 202 -36.06 44.28 -14.04
C GLN A 202 -37.37 45.06 -13.97
N THR A 203 -38.31 44.71 -13.10
CA THR A 203 -39.59 45.39 -12.89
C THR A 203 -39.38 46.87 -12.49
N ARG A 204 -38.42 47.14 -11.60
CA ARG A 204 -38.05 48.48 -11.19
C ARG A 204 -37.40 49.30 -12.32
N TYR A 205 -36.56 48.67 -13.12
CA TYR A 205 -35.94 49.30 -14.28
C TYR A 205 -37.00 49.69 -15.32
N ASP A 206 -37.94 48.79 -15.63
CA ASP A 206 -39.04 49.06 -16.58
C ASP A 206 -39.98 50.17 -16.07
N ALA A 207 -40.11 50.31 -14.75
CA ALA A 207 -40.83 51.39 -14.09
C ALA A 207 -40.02 52.72 -13.93
N GLY A 208 -38.76 52.74 -14.41
CA GLY A 208 -37.87 53.91 -14.31
C GLY A 208 -37.31 54.17 -12.88
N SER A 209 -37.44 53.21 -11.95
CA SER A 209 -37.01 53.30 -10.55
C SER A 209 -35.74 52.55 -10.23
N ALA A 210 -35.11 51.91 -11.20
CA ALA A 210 -33.78 51.31 -11.15
C ALA A 210 -32.94 51.74 -12.35
N THR A 211 -31.61 51.65 -12.22
CA THR A 211 -30.64 52.03 -13.25
C THR A 211 -30.25 50.82 -14.13
N ALA A 212 -29.79 51.10 -15.36
CA ALA A 212 -29.23 50.09 -16.26
C ALA A 212 -27.97 49.40 -15.60
N LEU A 213 -27.26 50.11 -14.74
CA LEU A 213 -26.11 49.54 -14.00
C LEU A 213 -26.57 48.45 -13.03
N GLU A 214 -27.60 48.69 -12.22
CA GLU A 214 -28.15 47.71 -11.27
C GLU A 214 -28.65 46.47 -12.01
N LEU A 215 -29.36 46.66 -13.13
CA LEU A 215 -29.81 45.52 -13.95
C LEU A 215 -28.64 44.70 -14.50
N ALA A 216 -27.63 45.35 -15.07
CA ALA A 216 -26.44 44.67 -15.58
C ALA A 216 -25.65 43.94 -14.53
N GLN A 217 -25.52 44.51 -13.32
CA GLN A 217 -24.85 43.87 -12.15
C GLN A 217 -25.59 42.61 -11.72
N GLN A 218 -26.91 42.62 -11.63
CA GLN A 218 -27.70 41.45 -11.25
C GLN A 218 -27.70 40.37 -12.36
N GLN A 219 -27.77 40.76 -13.63
CA GLN A 219 -27.60 39.81 -14.75
C GLN A 219 -26.24 39.11 -14.67
N SER A 220 -25.17 39.85 -14.34
CA SER A 220 -23.83 39.31 -14.17
C SER A 220 -23.78 38.31 -12.99
N LEU A 221 -24.43 38.61 -11.85
CA LEU A 221 -24.53 37.71 -10.73
C LEU A 221 -25.28 36.41 -11.10
N VAL A 222 -26.44 36.52 -11.78
CA VAL A 222 -27.20 35.34 -12.25
C VAL A 222 -26.36 34.47 -13.18
N ALA A 223 -25.67 35.08 -14.15
CA ALA A 223 -24.78 34.35 -15.06
C ALA A 223 -23.63 33.63 -14.30
N SER A 224 -23.06 34.27 -13.25
CA SER A 224 -22.07 33.67 -12.39
C SER A 224 -22.62 32.44 -11.64
N GLN A 225 -23.83 32.55 -11.07
CA GLN A 225 -24.48 31.42 -10.39
C GLN A 225 -24.85 30.30 -11.36
N GLN A 226 -25.31 30.63 -12.58
CA GLN A 226 -25.57 29.65 -13.65
C GLN A 226 -24.32 28.84 -14.02
N ARG A 227 -23.16 29.50 -14.10
CA ARG A 227 -21.87 28.83 -14.36
C ARG A 227 -21.41 27.97 -13.19
N GLN A 228 -21.77 28.32 -11.95
CA GLN A 228 -21.37 27.58 -10.75
C GLN A 228 -22.04 26.20 -10.66
N VAL A 229 -23.28 26.07 -11.11
CA VAL A 229 -24.04 24.80 -11.06
C VAL A 229 -23.32 23.67 -11.82
N PRO A 230 -23.04 23.77 -13.14
CA PRO A 230 -22.37 22.70 -13.88
C PRO A 230 -20.95 22.42 -13.36
N LEU A 231 -20.24 23.42 -12.81
CA LEU A 231 -18.94 23.20 -12.18
C LEU A 231 -19.04 22.24 -10.98
N ILE A 232 -20.04 22.46 -10.12
CA ILE A 232 -20.24 21.60 -8.93
C ILE A 232 -20.76 20.21 -9.34
N GLN A 233 -21.63 20.13 -10.36
CA GLN A 233 -22.09 18.87 -10.94
C GLN A 233 -20.93 18.03 -11.47
N GLN A 234 -20.00 18.65 -12.20
CA GLN A 234 -18.79 17.97 -12.66
C GLN A 234 -18.00 17.38 -11.50
N LEU A 235 -17.74 18.14 -10.42
CA LEU A 235 -17.02 17.66 -9.24
C LEU A 235 -17.75 16.49 -8.54
N ALA A 236 -19.09 16.54 -8.49
CA ALA A 236 -19.90 15.46 -7.92
C ALA A 236 -19.79 14.18 -8.77
N GLU A 237 -19.87 14.31 -10.09
CA GLU A 237 -19.75 13.18 -11.01
C GLU A 237 -18.36 12.57 -11.00
N GLU A 238 -17.29 13.37 -11.02
CA GLU A 238 -15.90 12.90 -10.92
C GLU A 238 -15.66 12.13 -9.62
N SER A 239 -16.17 12.65 -8.50
CA SER A 239 -16.06 11.96 -7.19
C SER A 239 -16.82 10.63 -7.19
N ARG A 240 -18.00 10.60 -7.80
CA ARG A 240 -18.84 9.40 -7.93
C ARG A 240 -18.20 8.34 -8.83
N ILE A 241 -17.65 8.75 -9.99
CA ILE A 241 -16.93 7.86 -10.90
C ILE A 241 -15.70 7.26 -10.20
N THR A 242 -14.93 8.08 -9.51
CA THR A 242 -13.75 7.62 -8.77
C THR A 242 -14.14 6.65 -7.65
N LEU A 243 -15.24 6.93 -6.92
CA LEU A 243 -15.74 6.02 -5.88
C LEU A 243 -16.16 4.67 -6.46
N ALA A 244 -16.87 4.65 -7.61
CA ALA A 244 -17.25 3.42 -8.28
C ALA A 244 -16.03 2.57 -8.68
N ALA A 245 -14.97 3.22 -9.20
CA ALA A 245 -13.73 2.55 -9.55
C ALA A 245 -13.04 1.91 -8.32
N LEU A 246 -13.01 2.60 -7.17
CA LEU A 246 -12.48 2.05 -5.91
C LEU A 246 -13.28 0.83 -5.40
N LEU A 247 -14.57 0.77 -5.74
CA LEU A 247 -15.45 -0.36 -5.41
C LEU A 247 -15.38 -1.50 -6.43
N GLY A 248 -14.54 -1.39 -7.46
CA GLY A 248 -14.39 -2.41 -8.49
C GLY A 248 -15.59 -2.54 -9.44
N GLN A 249 -16.41 -1.47 -9.60
CA GLN A 249 -17.63 -1.52 -10.40
C GLN A 249 -17.79 -0.29 -11.31
N PRO A 250 -18.54 -0.39 -12.42
CA PRO A 250 -18.87 0.75 -13.24
C PRO A 250 -19.82 1.70 -12.51
N VAL A 251 -19.74 3.01 -12.82
CA VAL A 251 -20.53 4.06 -12.14
C VAL A 251 -22.03 3.86 -12.25
N GLN A 252 -22.52 3.19 -13.30
CA GLN A 252 -23.93 2.86 -13.51
C GLN A 252 -24.49 1.88 -12.47
N ALA A 253 -23.63 1.07 -11.87
CA ALA A 253 -24.00 0.11 -10.82
C ALA A 253 -23.90 0.72 -9.40
N LEU A 254 -23.38 1.95 -9.27
CA LEU A 254 -23.19 2.59 -7.97
C LEU A 254 -24.48 3.19 -7.44
N ASP A 255 -25.00 2.62 -6.35
CA ASP A 255 -26.09 3.20 -5.56
C ASP A 255 -25.54 3.82 -4.26
N LEU A 256 -25.71 5.13 -4.12
CA LEU A 256 -25.28 5.92 -2.96
C LEU A 256 -26.42 6.27 -2.00
N GLY A 257 -27.66 5.85 -2.31
CA GLY A 257 -28.82 6.24 -1.51
C GLY A 257 -29.01 7.76 -1.40
N THR A 258 -29.74 8.18 -0.37
CA THR A 258 -30.14 9.59 -0.13
C THR A 258 -29.58 10.16 1.18
N GLU A 259 -28.56 9.55 1.75
CA GLU A 259 -27.97 10.01 3.02
C GLU A 259 -27.46 11.47 2.88
N PRO A 260 -27.87 12.39 3.77
CA PRO A 260 -27.43 13.78 3.71
C PRO A 260 -26.00 13.92 4.24
N PHE A 261 -25.23 14.87 3.70
CA PHE A 261 -23.86 15.11 4.12
C PHE A 261 -23.74 15.43 5.62
N GLN A 262 -24.74 16.06 6.20
CA GLN A 262 -24.79 16.40 7.63
C GLN A 262 -24.88 15.17 8.55
N ALA A 263 -25.30 14.02 8.05
CA ALA A 263 -25.37 12.77 8.83
C ALA A 263 -23.97 12.24 9.17
N LEU A 264 -22.95 12.56 8.33
CA LEU A 264 -21.58 12.20 8.65
C LEU A 264 -21.08 12.97 9.89
N THR A 265 -20.65 12.21 10.88
CA THR A 265 -20.01 12.74 12.10
C THR A 265 -18.51 12.51 12.02
N TRP A 266 -17.74 13.29 12.76
CA TRP A 266 -16.31 13.04 12.98
C TRP A 266 -16.09 12.63 14.42
N PRO A 267 -15.38 11.50 14.63
CA PRO A 267 -15.07 11.03 15.98
C PRO A 267 -13.95 11.87 16.61
N SER A 268 -13.90 11.86 17.95
CA SER A 268 -12.71 12.25 18.68
C SER A 268 -11.68 11.12 18.62
N ILE A 269 -10.50 11.40 18.08
CA ILE A 269 -9.46 10.41 17.81
C ILE A 269 -8.26 10.70 18.71
N GLY A 270 -7.93 9.77 19.62
CA GLY A 270 -6.70 9.84 20.40
C GLY A 270 -5.51 9.33 19.61
N ALA A 271 -4.48 10.15 19.49
CA ALA A 271 -3.28 9.80 18.74
C ALA A 271 -2.38 8.78 19.46
N GLY A 272 -2.63 8.46 20.73
CA GLY A 272 -1.73 7.62 21.54
C GLY A 272 -0.35 8.24 21.71
N VAL A 273 0.66 7.42 21.96
CA VAL A 273 2.06 7.88 22.07
C VAL A 273 2.84 7.57 20.78
N PRO A 274 3.80 8.42 20.40
CA PRO A 274 4.55 8.26 19.14
C PRO A 274 5.25 6.90 19.00
N SER A 275 5.74 6.30 20.08
CA SER A 275 6.41 5.00 20.04
C SER A 275 5.50 3.84 19.59
N GLN A 276 4.19 3.92 19.85
CA GLN A 276 3.22 2.90 19.41
C GLN A 276 3.02 2.91 17.89
N LEU A 277 3.33 4.01 17.21
CA LEU A 277 3.20 4.11 15.76
C LEU A 277 4.06 3.06 15.03
N LEU A 278 5.25 2.78 15.59
CA LEU A 278 6.21 1.84 14.99
C LEU A 278 5.65 0.42 14.88
N SER A 279 4.76 0.01 15.80
CA SER A 279 4.13 -1.31 15.79
C SER A 279 2.74 -1.35 15.14
N ARG A 280 2.15 -0.17 14.83
CA ARG A 280 0.76 -0.06 14.33
C ARG A 280 0.66 0.29 12.85
N ARG A 281 1.76 0.68 12.21
CA ARG A 281 1.76 1.02 10.78
C ARG A 281 2.28 -0.14 9.94
N PRO A 282 1.46 -0.65 9.01
CA PRO A 282 1.87 -1.77 8.16
C PRO A 282 2.98 -1.40 7.16
N ASP A 283 3.07 -0.15 6.71
CA ASP A 283 4.15 0.33 5.84
C ASP A 283 5.51 0.35 6.56
N LEU A 284 5.54 0.67 7.87
CA LEU A 284 6.76 0.57 8.67
C LEU A 284 7.17 -0.89 8.89
N ALA A 285 6.20 -1.77 9.20
CA ALA A 285 6.44 -3.20 9.33
C ALA A 285 6.96 -3.83 8.02
N LYS A 286 6.48 -3.36 6.86
CA LYS A 286 7.03 -3.74 5.56
C LYS A 286 8.49 -3.34 5.42
N ALA A 287 8.82 -2.08 5.69
CA ALA A 287 10.18 -1.57 5.56
C ALA A 287 11.17 -2.29 6.52
N GLU A 288 10.74 -2.61 7.74
CA GLU A 288 11.50 -3.42 8.69
C GLU A 288 11.74 -4.84 8.15
N ALA A 289 10.71 -5.49 7.60
CA ALA A 289 10.83 -6.82 7.03
C ALA A 289 11.73 -6.84 5.77
N ASP A 290 11.66 -5.82 4.91
CA ASP A 290 12.55 -5.67 3.75
C ASP A 290 14.02 -5.52 4.20
N LEU A 291 14.27 -4.77 5.27
CA LEU A 291 15.61 -4.61 5.84
C LEU A 291 16.13 -5.93 6.45
N ALA A 292 15.27 -6.68 7.15
CA ALA A 292 15.60 -8.00 7.69
C ALA A 292 15.92 -9.01 6.56
N ALA A 293 15.21 -8.96 5.45
CA ALA A 293 15.51 -9.76 4.26
C ALA A 293 16.90 -9.44 3.71
N ALA A 294 17.24 -8.15 3.56
CA ALA A 294 18.57 -7.74 3.08
C ALA A 294 19.70 -8.15 4.02
N GLN A 295 19.47 -8.17 5.34
CA GLN A 295 20.46 -8.72 6.30
C GLN A 295 20.71 -10.22 6.08
N ALA A 296 19.65 -10.98 5.79
CA ALA A 296 19.78 -12.37 5.43
C ALA A 296 20.56 -12.55 4.11
N ASP A 297 20.31 -11.69 3.11
CA ASP A 297 21.03 -11.70 1.83
C ASP A 297 22.54 -11.43 1.99
N VAL A 298 22.94 -10.57 2.93
CA VAL A 298 24.35 -10.40 3.28
C VAL A 298 24.96 -11.69 3.81
N ARG A 299 24.22 -12.49 4.61
CA ARG A 299 24.68 -13.82 5.09
C ARG A 299 24.84 -14.79 3.92
N VAL A 300 23.88 -14.81 2.97
CA VAL A 300 23.97 -15.60 1.74
C VAL A 300 25.24 -15.27 0.96
N ALA A 301 25.49 -13.97 0.71
CA ALA A 301 26.66 -13.52 -0.02
C ALA A 301 27.99 -13.85 0.69
N ARG A 302 28.02 -13.87 2.04
CA ARG A 302 29.20 -14.31 2.81
C ARG A 302 29.40 -15.81 2.71
N ALA A 303 28.33 -16.61 2.84
CA ALA A 303 28.39 -18.06 2.73
C ALA A 303 28.92 -18.52 1.36
N ALA A 304 28.54 -17.83 0.28
CA ALA A 304 28.99 -18.09 -1.08
C ALA A 304 30.51 -17.92 -1.29
N MET A 305 31.23 -17.24 -0.35
CA MET A 305 32.69 -17.11 -0.36
C MET A 305 33.42 -18.27 0.28
N LEU A 306 32.70 -19.20 0.92
CA LEU A 306 33.24 -20.29 1.71
C LEU A 306 33.12 -21.62 0.97
N PRO A 307 33.91 -22.66 1.32
CA PRO A 307 33.85 -23.96 0.67
C PRO A 307 32.47 -24.61 0.82
N GLY A 308 31.89 -25.11 -0.29
CA GLY A 308 30.66 -25.91 -0.29
C GLY A 308 30.95 -27.41 -0.30
N VAL A 309 30.11 -28.18 0.40
CA VAL A 309 30.16 -29.64 0.41
C VAL A 309 28.86 -30.18 -0.13
N THR A 310 28.96 -30.95 -1.24
CA THR A 310 27.81 -31.61 -1.85
C THR A 310 27.94 -33.14 -1.67
N LEU A 311 26.88 -33.74 -1.12
CA LEU A 311 26.75 -35.19 -1.02
C LEU A 311 25.87 -35.70 -2.15
N GLY A 312 26.34 -36.78 -2.84
CA GLY A 312 25.61 -37.42 -3.90
C GLY A 312 25.40 -38.90 -3.59
N ALA A 313 24.25 -39.45 -3.97
CA ALA A 313 23.96 -40.88 -3.96
C ALA A 313 23.24 -41.25 -5.23
N THR A 314 23.72 -42.22 -5.95
CA THR A 314 23.10 -42.70 -7.19
C THR A 314 22.91 -44.20 -7.13
N LEU A 315 21.71 -44.65 -7.49
CA LEU A 315 21.40 -46.04 -7.76
C LEU A 315 20.98 -46.12 -9.22
N GLY A 316 21.73 -46.90 -10.02
CA GLY A 316 21.50 -46.94 -11.45
C GLY A 316 21.80 -48.31 -12.08
N SER A 317 21.53 -48.40 -13.36
CA SER A 317 21.94 -49.49 -14.19
C SER A 317 22.16 -49.00 -15.62
N ASP A 318 23.28 -49.41 -16.21
CA ASP A 318 23.65 -49.03 -17.58
C ASP A 318 23.92 -50.31 -18.41
N ALA A 319 23.47 -50.32 -19.67
CA ALA A 319 23.67 -51.43 -20.56
C ALA A 319 23.80 -50.97 -22.03
N GLY A 320 24.53 -51.76 -22.85
CA GLY A 320 24.62 -51.53 -24.30
C GLY A 320 23.33 -51.88 -25.09
N ARG A 321 22.37 -52.54 -24.45
CA ARG A 321 21.07 -52.91 -25.02
C ARG A 321 19.94 -52.59 -24.04
N ALA A 322 18.84 -52.08 -24.57
CA ALA A 322 17.69 -51.64 -23.74
C ALA A 322 17.10 -52.78 -22.88
N LEU A 323 17.07 -54.00 -23.35
CA LEU A 323 16.54 -55.16 -22.60
C LEU A 323 17.45 -55.66 -21.48
N GLU A 324 18.69 -55.19 -21.43
CA GLU A 324 19.70 -55.60 -20.46
C GLU A 324 19.88 -54.55 -19.33
N ILE A 325 19.13 -53.48 -19.39
CA ILE A 325 19.25 -52.32 -18.45
C ILE A 325 19.13 -52.75 -16.98
N LEU A 326 18.44 -53.82 -16.64
CA LEU A 326 18.28 -54.28 -15.27
C LEU A 326 19.38 -55.32 -14.85
N ARG A 327 20.32 -55.67 -15.73
CA ARG A 327 21.34 -56.71 -15.45
C ARG A 327 22.62 -56.19 -14.82
N SER A 328 22.85 -54.86 -14.87
CA SER A 328 24.10 -54.27 -14.38
C SER A 328 23.83 -53.14 -13.38
N PRO A 329 23.16 -53.43 -12.24
CA PRO A 329 22.90 -52.43 -11.23
C PRO A 329 24.20 -52.00 -10.55
N TYR A 330 24.30 -50.70 -10.30
CA TYR A 330 25.40 -50.11 -9.49
C TYR A 330 24.87 -49.08 -8.51
N TYR A 331 25.65 -48.79 -7.48
CA TYR A 331 25.44 -47.61 -6.66
C TYR A 331 26.72 -46.77 -6.59
N SER A 332 26.57 -45.47 -6.43
CA SER A 332 27.68 -44.56 -6.23
C SER A 332 27.34 -43.60 -5.09
N LEU A 333 28.30 -43.35 -4.21
CA LEU A 333 28.23 -42.34 -3.17
C LEU A 333 29.38 -41.35 -3.39
N THR A 334 29.06 -40.06 -3.49
CA THR A 334 30.04 -39.00 -3.72
C THR A 334 29.95 -37.96 -2.63
N ALA A 335 31.10 -37.35 -2.32
CA ALA A 335 31.22 -36.18 -1.43
C ALA A 335 32.22 -35.22 -2.11
N ASP A 336 31.73 -34.10 -2.58
CA ASP A 336 32.50 -33.13 -3.31
C ASP A 336 32.70 -31.88 -2.45
N LEU A 337 33.96 -31.44 -2.27
CA LEU A 337 34.30 -30.17 -1.63
C LEU A 337 34.80 -29.20 -2.69
N VAL A 338 34.09 -28.08 -2.85
CA VAL A 338 34.45 -27.04 -3.81
C VAL A 338 34.70 -25.72 -3.07
N ALA A 339 35.89 -25.15 -3.23
CA ALA A 339 36.26 -23.85 -2.65
C ALA A 339 36.59 -22.82 -3.74
N PRO A 340 35.99 -21.64 -3.74
CA PRO A 340 36.33 -20.58 -4.69
C PRO A 340 37.67 -19.94 -4.33
N ILE A 341 38.76 -20.26 -5.05
CA ILE A 341 40.11 -19.72 -4.77
C ILE A 341 40.32 -18.38 -5.51
N PHE A 342 39.95 -18.31 -6.78
CA PHE A 342 40.10 -17.11 -7.58
C PHE A 342 38.87 -16.89 -8.47
N ASN A 343 38.22 -15.72 -8.36
CA ASN A 343 37.01 -15.39 -9.07
C ASN A 343 37.02 -13.94 -9.56
N ASN A 344 38.21 -13.36 -9.73
CA ASN A 344 38.43 -11.99 -10.21
C ASN A 344 37.64 -10.92 -9.42
N GLY A 345 37.46 -11.12 -8.10
CA GLY A 345 36.77 -10.18 -7.21
C GLY A 345 35.24 -10.27 -7.24
N ARG A 346 34.63 -11.14 -8.05
CA ARG A 346 33.17 -11.24 -8.20
C ARG A 346 32.44 -11.47 -6.85
N LEU A 347 32.86 -12.42 -6.05
CA LEU A 347 32.21 -12.73 -4.75
C LEU A 347 32.36 -11.59 -3.73
N ASN A 348 33.48 -10.85 -3.74
CA ASN A 348 33.63 -9.66 -2.92
C ASN A 348 32.66 -8.57 -3.34
N ALA A 349 32.53 -8.32 -4.66
CA ALA A 349 31.61 -7.35 -5.21
C ALA A 349 30.12 -7.73 -4.93
N GLU A 350 29.76 -9.02 -4.98
CA GLU A 350 28.42 -9.51 -4.61
C GLU A 350 28.09 -9.25 -3.12
N ARG A 351 29.07 -9.53 -2.21
CA ARG A 351 28.92 -9.18 -0.79
C ARG A 351 28.77 -7.68 -0.57
N ASP A 352 29.59 -6.88 -1.22
CA ASP A 352 29.59 -5.42 -1.05
C ASP A 352 28.30 -4.80 -1.63
N LYS A 353 27.76 -5.37 -2.73
CA LYS A 353 26.44 -5.04 -3.26
C LYS A 353 25.32 -5.37 -2.23
N ALA A 354 25.37 -6.54 -1.60
CA ALA A 354 24.39 -6.93 -0.59
C ALA A 354 24.44 -6.01 0.64
N ARG A 355 25.64 -5.59 1.09
CA ARG A 355 25.81 -4.61 2.17
C ARG A 355 25.26 -3.24 1.79
N ALA A 356 25.60 -2.74 0.60
CA ALA A 356 25.09 -1.45 0.13
C ALA A 356 23.55 -1.46 0.03
N ARG A 357 22.94 -2.60 -0.36
CA ARG A 357 21.49 -2.76 -0.35
C ARG A 357 20.90 -2.73 1.06
N GLN A 358 21.57 -3.36 2.04
CA GLN A 358 21.19 -3.29 3.45
C GLN A 358 21.23 -1.85 3.97
N ASP A 359 22.31 -1.10 3.64
CA ASP A 359 22.45 0.30 4.05
C ASP A 359 21.38 1.19 3.42
N GLU A 360 21.06 0.99 2.14
CA GLU A 360 19.95 1.66 1.44
C GLU A 360 18.61 1.45 2.16
N LEU A 361 18.29 0.19 2.48
CA LEU A 361 17.02 -0.15 3.14
C LEU A 361 16.96 0.37 4.59
N LEU A 362 18.09 0.47 5.29
CA LEU A 362 18.16 1.11 6.60
C LEU A 362 17.77 2.60 6.49
N GLN A 363 18.30 3.33 5.50
CA GLN A 363 17.94 4.74 5.31
C GLN A 363 16.48 4.88 4.86
N THR A 364 15.98 3.98 4.04
CA THR A 364 14.57 3.94 3.63
C THR A 364 13.64 3.73 4.83
N TYR A 365 13.99 2.80 5.73
CA TYR A 365 13.24 2.56 6.96
C TYR A 365 13.22 3.78 7.88
N ARG A 366 14.39 4.43 8.08
CA ARG A 366 14.48 5.68 8.83
C ARG A 366 13.62 6.79 8.24
N GLY A 367 13.67 6.95 6.92
CA GLY A 367 12.83 7.92 6.19
C GLY A 367 11.33 7.65 6.37
N ALA A 368 10.92 6.37 6.33
CA ALA A 368 9.54 5.96 6.56
C ALA A 368 9.07 6.29 8.00
N ILE A 369 9.91 6.07 9.02
CA ILE A 369 9.60 6.44 10.41
C ILE A 369 9.34 7.95 10.54
N ILE A 370 10.23 8.78 9.99
CA ILE A 370 10.07 10.26 10.04
C ILE A 370 8.81 10.69 9.29
N SER A 371 8.57 10.13 8.11
CA SER A 371 7.34 10.39 7.35
C SER A 371 6.10 10.01 8.15
N GLY A 372 6.14 8.87 8.85
CA GLY A 372 5.05 8.42 9.72
C GLY A 372 4.73 9.41 10.83
N PHE A 373 5.74 9.91 11.52
CA PHE A 373 5.54 10.96 12.54
C PHE A 373 4.99 12.26 11.93
N ALA A 374 5.52 12.67 10.78
CA ALA A 374 5.06 13.87 10.09
C ALA A 374 3.59 13.76 9.64
N ASP A 375 3.15 12.58 9.17
CA ASP A 375 1.76 12.35 8.77
C ASP A 375 0.79 12.55 9.94
N VAL A 376 1.11 12.01 11.12
CA VAL A 376 0.29 12.16 12.33
C VAL A 376 0.26 13.63 12.77
N GLU A 377 1.40 14.30 12.86
CA GLU A 377 1.48 15.70 13.27
C GLU A 377 0.71 16.63 12.31
N LYS A 378 0.83 16.41 10.99
CA LYS A 378 0.04 17.16 10.00
C LYS A 378 -1.45 16.96 10.19
N ALA A 379 -1.89 15.70 10.41
CA ALA A 379 -3.30 15.42 10.61
C ALA A 379 -3.85 16.07 11.89
N LEU A 380 -3.12 16.01 13.00
CA LEU A 380 -3.48 16.64 14.27
C LEU A 380 -3.53 18.17 14.17
N SER A 381 -2.50 18.78 13.56
CA SER A 381 -2.46 20.23 13.31
C SER A 381 -3.64 20.67 12.44
N ASN A 382 -3.93 19.92 11.35
CA ASN A 382 -5.06 20.23 10.48
C ASN A 382 -6.40 20.17 11.22
N ILE A 383 -6.63 19.14 12.04
CA ILE A 383 -7.84 19.00 12.85
C ILE A 383 -8.03 20.23 13.72
N THR A 384 -7.02 20.59 14.52
CA THR A 384 -7.07 21.74 15.44
C THR A 384 -7.36 23.04 14.69
N ARG A 385 -6.69 23.28 13.55
CA ARG A 385 -6.88 24.52 12.79
C ARG A 385 -8.22 24.58 12.06
N LEU A 386 -8.71 23.45 11.56
CA LEU A 386 -10.02 23.38 10.92
C LEU A 386 -11.16 23.57 11.94
N ASP A 387 -11.02 23.07 13.16
CA ASP A 387 -12.03 23.31 14.20
C ASP A 387 -12.09 24.79 14.60
N GLN A 388 -10.94 25.49 14.67
CA GLN A 388 -10.90 26.96 14.86
C GLN A 388 -11.56 27.70 13.68
N GLN A 389 -11.23 27.35 12.44
CA GLN A 389 -11.83 27.97 11.25
C GLN A 389 -13.34 27.78 11.22
N ARG A 390 -13.83 26.57 11.54
CA ARG A 390 -15.27 26.26 11.55
C ARG A 390 -16.04 27.05 12.61
N GLN A 391 -15.43 27.33 13.77
CA GLN A 391 -16.04 28.17 14.80
C GLN A 391 -16.33 29.56 14.25
N TRP A 392 -15.35 30.21 13.61
CA TRP A 392 -15.51 31.54 13.02
C TRP A 392 -16.43 31.52 11.79
N GLN A 393 -16.35 30.47 10.96
CA GLN A 393 -17.21 30.29 9.80
C GLN A 393 -18.70 30.17 10.18
N THR A 394 -19.01 29.53 11.29
CA THR A 394 -20.40 29.46 11.78
C THR A 394 -20.93 30.84 12.12
N GLN A 395 -20.13 31.71 12.75
CA GLN A 395 -20.51 33.08 13.06
C GLN A 395 -20.65 33.95 11.80
N GLU A 396 -19.71 33.80 10.85
CA GLU A 396 -19.76 34.47 9.55
C GLU A 396 -21.05 34.12 8.79
N LEU A 397 -21.37 32.83 8.67
CA LEU A 397 -22.58 32.38 8.00
C LEU A 397 -23.86 32.91 8.66
N GLN A 398 -23.95 32.94 10.00
CA GLN A 398 -25.09 33.49 10.70
C GLN A 398 -25.23 35.01 10.48
N ALA A 399 -24.11 35.74 10.50
CA ALA A 399 -24.08 37.17 10.25
C ALA A 399 -24.48 37.50 8.81
N ALA A 400 -23.93 36.73 7.81
CA ALA A 400 -24.26 36.91 6.41
C ALA A 400 -25.74 36.61 6.10
N GLN A 401 -26.33 35.58 6.71
CA GLN A 401 -27.77 35.28 6.61
C GLN A 401 -28.62 36.42 7.17
N SER A 402 -28.21 36.98 8.27
CA SER A 402 -28.94 38.11 8.91
C SER A 402 -28.83 39.40 8.07
N ALA A 403 -27.61 39.69 7.56
CA ALA A 403 -27.36 40.85 6.72
C ALA A 403 -28.18 40.79 5.44
N MET A 404 -28.22 39.63 4.76
CA MET A 404 -29.00 39.43 3.56
C MET A 404 -30.50 39.68 3.78
N ARG A 405 -31.08 39.10 4.82
CA ARG A 405 -32.51 39.33 5.17
C ARG A 405 -32.82 40.77 5.42
N ILE A 406 -31.96 41.49 6.14
CA ILE A 406 -32.15 42.92 6.44
C ILE A 406 -32.03 43.75 5.16
N ALA A 407 -30.98 43.54 4.35
CA ALA A 407 -30.74 44.27 3.13
C ALA A 407 -31.91 44.13 2.12
N GLU A 408 -32.38 42.88 1.94
CA GLU A 408 -33.51 42.57 1.06
C GLU A 408 -34.80 43.24 1.54
N SER A 409 -35.15 43.15 2.83
CA SER A 409 -36.34 43.78 3.39
C SER A 409 -36.31 45.33 3.24
N ARG A 410 -35.14 45.95 3.54
CA ARG A 410 -34.96 47.40 3.40
C ARG A 410 -34.98 47.87 1.96
N TYR A 411 -34.37 47.09 1.03
CA TYR A 411 -34.44 47.41 -0.39
C TYR A 411 -35.86 47.34 -0.94
N GLN A 412 -36.64 46.32 -0.58
CA GLN A 412 -38.06 46.23 -0.92
C GLN A 412 -38.88 47.44 -0.42
N ALA A 413 -38.55 47.94 0.77
CA ALA A 413 -39.18 49.13 1.36
C ALA A 413 -38.65 50.45 0.76
N GLY A 414 -37.67 50.42 -0.14
CA GLY A 414 -37.04 51.63 -0.70
C GLY A 414 -36.09 52.37 0.24
N ALA A 415 -35.66 51.73 1.34
CA ALA A 415 -34.84 52.31 2.39
C ALA A 415 -33.37 51.85 2.32
N GLU A 416 -32.97 51.13 1.30
CA GLU A 416 -31.59 50.61 1.07
C GLU A 416 -31.25 50.68 -0.39
N ASP A 417 -29.96 50.81 -0.73
CA ASP A 417 -29.50 50.78 -2.11
C ASP A 417 -29.30 49.35 -2.63
N TRP A 418 -29.24 49.21 -3.94
CA TRP A 418 -29.05 47.96 -4.63
C TRP A 418 -27.68 47.34 -4.31
N LEU A 419 -26.64 48.13 -4.17
CA LEU A 419 -25.27 47.68 -3.94
C LEU A 419 -25.15 46.85 -2.64
N SER A 420 -25.84 47.31 -1.57
CA SER A 420 -25.92 46.61 -0.29
C SER A 420 -26.54 45.19 -0.46
N VAL A 421 -27.60 45.04 -1.28
CA VAL A 421 -28.22 43.74 -1.52
C VAL A 421 -27.26 42.83 -2.30
N LEU A 422 -26.61 43.35 -3.35
CA LEU A 422 -25.67 42.62 -4.17
C LEU A 422 -24.45 42.11 -3.33
N GLU A 423 -23.92 42.96 -2.52
CA GLU A 423 -22.78 42.64 -1.57
C GLU A 423 -23.15 41.56 -0.57
N THR A 424 -24.33 41.69 0.06
CA THR A 424 -24.80 40.68 1.04
C THR A 424 -25.13 39.35 0.39
N GLN A 425 -25.67 39.32 -0.85
CA GLN A 425 -25.87 38.08 -1.61
C GLN A 425 -24.54 37.38 -1.88
N ARG A 426 -23.53 38.10 -2.37
CA ARG A 426 -22.21 37.53 -2.68
C ARG A 426 -21.56 36.94 -1.42
N THR A 427 -21.62 37.69 -0.30
CA THR A 427 -21.07 37.26 0.99
C THR A 427 -21.78 36.00 1.49
N LEU A 428 -23.11 35.96 1.43
CA LEU A 428 -23.88 34.79 1.87
C LEU A 428 -23.57 33.54 1.05
N TYR A 429 -23.51 33.66 -0.29
CA TYR A 429 -23.25 32.52 -1.18
C TYR A 429 -21.84 31.97 -0.96
N ALA A 430 -20.84 32.84 -0.77
CA ALA A 430 -19.49 32.45 -0.43
C ALA A 430 -19.42 31.75 0.94
N ALA A 431 -20.07 32.28 1.96
CA ALA A 431 -20.10 31.71 3.30
C ALA A 431 -20.79 30.35 3.36
N GLN A 432 -21.88 30.14 2.59
CA GLN A 432 -22.56 28.85 2.48
C GLN A 432 -21.66 27.78 1.87
N ASP A 433 -20.98 28.08 0.78
CA ASP A 433 -20.09 27.16 0.08
C ASP A 433 -18.87 26.81 0.95
N LEU A 434 -18.24 27.81 1.58
CA LEU A 434 -17.10 27.63 2.49
C LEU A 434 -17.46 26.77 3.70
N ASN A 435 -18.68 26.94 4.26
CA ASN A 435 -19.13 26.10 5.38
C ASN A 435 -19.16 24.60 5.04
N VAL A 436 -19.62 24.24 3.84
CA VAL A 436 -19.61 22.83 3.37
C VAL A 436 -18.17 22.37 3.13
N GLN A 437 -17.32 23.19 2.54
CA GLN A 437 -15.93 22.84 2.27
C GLN A 437 -15.14 22.63 3.57
N LEU A 438 -15.30 23.47 4.58
CA LEU A 438 -14.62 23.30 5.87
C LEU A 438 -15.11 22.06 6.61
N ARG A 439 -16.41 21.73 6.51
CA ARG A 439 -16.94 20.48 7.04
C ARG A 439 -16.31 19.25 6.35
N LEU A 440 -16.20 19.28 5.04
CA LEU A 440 -15.54 18.24 4.27
C LEU A 440 -14.07 18.10 4.68
N SER A 441 -13.33 19.20 4.72
CA SER A 441 -11.93 19.21 5.10
C SER A 441 -11.70 18.63 6.50
N ARG A 442 -12.64 18.89 7.44
CA ARG A 442 -12.56 18.32 8.79
C ARG A 442 -12.77 16.81 8.82
N LEU A 443 -13.70 16.27 8.03
CA LEU A 443 -13.89 14.83 7.84
C LEU A 443 -12.66 14.18 7.23
N GLN A 444 -12.11 14.79 6.18
CA GLN A 444 -10.89 14.34 5.50
C GLN A 444 -9.68 14.32 6.45
N ALA A 445 -9.53 15.33 7.31
CA ALA A 445 -8.48 15.36 8.33
C ALA A 445 -8.62 14.23 9.34
N SER A 446 -9.86 13.85 9.72
CA SER A 446 -10.10 12.68 10.58
C SER A 446 -9.73 11.36 9.88
N ILE A 447 -10.10 11.19 8.61
CA ILE A 447 -9.73 10.01 7.81
C ILE A 447 -8.21 9.92 7.67
N ALA A 448 -7.55 11.05 7.39
CA ALA A 448 -6.09 11.13 7.30
C ALA A 448 -5.41 10.72 8.61
N LEU A 449 -5.93 11.16 9.76
CA LEU A 449 -5.40 10.77 11.07
C LEU A 449 -5.54 9.26 11.32
N TYR A 450 -6.70 8.66 11.00
CA TYR A 450 -6.85 7.20 11.10
C TYR A 450 -5.85 6.44 10.22
N LYS A 451 -5.66 6.87 8.99
CA LYS A 451 -4.65 6.28 8.09
C LYS A 451 -3.24 6.43 8.67
N ALA A 452 -2.90 7.62 9.15
CA ALA A 452 -1.58 7.92 9.72
C ALA A 452 -1.28 7.09 10.98
N LEU A 453 -2.31 6.77 11.78
CA LEU A 453 -2.21 5.91 12.96
C LEU A 453 -2.23 4.39 12.65
N GLY A 454 -2.33 4.02 11.36
CA GLY A 454 -2.34 2.62 10.93
C GLY A 454 -3.73 1.97 10.88
N GLY A 455 -4.83 2.73 11.07
CA GLY A 455 -6.21 2.25 10.89
C GLY A 455 -6.63 1.09 11.79
N GLY A 456 -5.98 0.91 12.93
CA GLY A 456 -6.25 -0.20 13.85
C GLY A 456 -5.61 -1.53 13.42
N TRP A 457 -4.65 -1.49 12.49
CA TRP A 457 -3.84 -2.65 12.16
C TRP A 457 -2.91 -3.02 13.33
N GLU A 458 -2.78 -4.30 13.60
CA GLU A 458 -1.84 -4.88 14.56
C GLU A 458 -1.01 -5.93 13.83
N ALA A 459 0.30 -5.93 14.05
CA ALA A 459 1.18 -6.96 13.52
C ALA A 459 0.77 -8.32 14.12
N ASP A 460 0.52 -9.31 13.26
CA ASP A 460 0.31 -10.69 13.71
C ASP A 460 1.67 -11.23 14.22
N ILE A 461 1.88 -11.15 15.53
CA ILE A 461 3.08 -11.64 16.20
C ILE A 461 2.98 -13.18 16.29
N ARG A 462 3.03 -13.87 15.14
CA ARG A 462 3.17 -15.32 15.08
C ARG A 462 4.39 -15.74 14.26
#